data_ce79922ff0f0de470c16471e3bfe169b
#
_entry.id   ce79922ff0f0de470c16471e3bfe169b
#
_cell.length_a   1.000
_cell.length_b   1.000
_cell.length_c   1.000
_cell.angle_alpha   90.00
_cell.angle_beta   90.00
_cell.angle_gamma   90.00
#
_symmetry.space_group_name_H-M   'P 1'
#
loop_
_entity.id
_entity.type
_entity.pdbx_description
1 polymer ?
#
loop_
_entity_poly.entity_id
_entity_poly.type
_entity_poly.pdbx_seq_one_letter_code
_entity_poly.pdbx_strand_id
1 'polypeptide(L)'
;DVCSSDLKRCLVHFAVGTEQVFMTTRLDGENTRFFPFNKTFENIGVKSESGYRTSYLWEEVLRRDSLLDLLQNFMTVQVDSEKKYNAAKKKFDEEISEALIFPRYHQRRAVHRLVDDVQKKGAGHTYLVQHSAGSGKSNTITWLAYRLSNLYQHAEDDNALFDSILVVTDRRVLNEQMRANIRQFSTVDGEVYAIGQGKGVEGHKSTDLKNAIEKSKGRIIITTVQMFPEIADTISFFPDRKYAVIIDEAHSSQSGENNRQMRKALSLEEATQQDAEDEAANDEEKKL
;
A
#
# COMPACT_ATOMS: atom_id res chain seq x y z
N ASP A 1 19.51 31.19 -15.27
CA ASP A 1 18.30 31.36 -14.47
C ASP A 1 17.15 30.60 -15.13
N VAL A 2 16.88 29.42 -14.61
CA VAL A 2 15.70 28.67 -15.04
C VAL A 2 14.49 29.39 -14.45
N CYS A 3 13.59 29.85 -15.31
CA CYS A 3 12.43 30.61 -14.92
C CYS A 3 11.55 29.76 -13.99
N SER A 4 11.19 30.27 -12.81
CA SER A 4 10.38 29.57 -11.81
C SER A 4 9.01 29.08 -12.36
N SER A 5 8.51 29.68 -13.44
CA SER A 5 7.29 29.26 -14.13
C SER A 5 7.44 27.93 -14.85
N ASP A 6 8.63 27.58 -15.32
CA ASP A 6 8.88 26.34 -16.07
C ASP A 6 8.97 25.15 -15.11
N LEU A 7 9.43 25.36 -13.87
CA LEU A 7 9.54 24.33 -12.85
C LEU A 7 8.18 23.84 -12.35
N LYS A 8 7.11 24.62 -12.50
CA LYS A 8 5.73 24.19 -12.17
C LYS A 8 5.16 23.13 -13.12
N ARG A 9 5.80 22.92 -14.25
CA ARG A 9 5.42 21.89 -15.23
C ARG A 9 6.16 20.57 -15.04
N CYS A 10 7.15 20.55 -14.16
CA CYS A 10 7.89 19.33 -13.85
C CYS A 10 7.12 18.48 -12.85
N LEU A 11 7.00 17.19 -13.13
CA LEU A 11 6.36 16.22 -12.23
C LEU A 11 7.27 15.84 -11.06
N VAL A 12 8.59 15.82 -11.31
CA VAL A 12 9.61 15.45 -10.32
C VAL A 12 10.91 16.17 -10.63
N HIS A 13 11.63 16.55 -9.59
CA HIS A 13 12.98 17.14 -9.66
C HIS A 13 13.96 16.19 -9.00
N PHE A 14 15.06 15.91 -9.66
CA PHE A 14 16.14 15.10 -9.13
C PHE A 14 17.40 15.95 -8.91
N ALA A 15 17.97 15.86 -7.71
CA ALA A 15 19.31 16.32 -7.43
C ALA A 15 20.25 15.13 -7.50
N VAL A 16 21.14 15.11 -8.51
CA VAL A 16 21.95 13.94 -8.86
C VAL A 16 23.41 14.26 -8.65
N GLY A 17 24.04 13.51 -7.75
CA GLY A 17 25.49 13.48 -7.59
C GLY A 17 26.11 12.20 -8.19
N THR A 18 27.38 11.98 -7.96
CA THR A 18 28.07 10.74 -8.39
C THR A 18 27.70 9.53 -7.53
N GLU A 19 27.32 9.78 -6.26
CA GLU A 19 27.09 8.76 -5.25
C GLU A 19 25.62 8.65 -4.85
N GLN A 20 24.86 9.76 -4.90
CA GLN A 20 23.51 9.84 -4.33
C GLN A 20 22.55 10.57 -5.26
N VAL A 21 21.28 10.16 -5.17
CA VAL A 21 20.16 10.82 -5.84
C VAL A 21 19.13 11.22 -4.79
N PHE A 22 18.67 12.45 -4.88
CA PHE A 22 17.56 12.95 -4.10
C PHE A 22 16.45 13.42 -5.04
N MET A 23 15.20 13.39 -4.58
CA MET A 23 14.05 13.79 -5.38
C MET A 23 13.09 14.66 -4.58
N THR A 24 12.37 15.50 -5.29
CA THR A 24 11.20 16.24 -4.78
C THR A 24 10.18 16.42 -5.89
N THR A 25 8.91 16.51 -5.52
CA THR A 25 7.82 16.85 -6.44
C THR A 25 7.43 18.33 -6.36
N ARG A 26 7.96 19.06 -5.36
CA ARG A 26 7.67 20.48 -5.17
C ARG A 26 8.94 21.23 -4.79
N LEU A 27 9.21 22.31 -5.53
CA LEU A 27 10.23 23.28 -5.16
C LEU A 27 9.58 24.42 -4.35
N ASP A 28 10.20 24.78 -3.23
CA ASP A 28 9.74 25.83 -2.30
C ASP A 28 10.94 26.67 -1.82
N GLY A 29 11.78 27.12 -2.76
CA GLY A 29 12.97 27.88 -2.46
C GLY A 29 13.86 27.18 -1.42
N GLU A 30 14.24 27.89 -0.37
CA GLU A 30 15.06 27.37 0.73
C GLU A 30 14.34 26.32 1.59
N ASN A 31 13.01 26.24 1.54
CA ASN A 31 12.21 25.26 2.26
C ASN A 31 12.03 23.94 1.48
N THR A 32 12.60 23.83 0.30
CA THR A 32 12.49 22.62 -0.52
C THR A 32 13.04 21.41 0.22
N ARG A 33 12.19 20.39 0.40
CA ARG A 33 12.58 19.12 1.01
C ARG A 33 12.87 18.09 -0.07
N PHE A 34 14.11 17.64 -0.10
CA PHE A 34 14.53 16.54 -0.96
C PHE A 34 14.54 15.23 -0.18
N PHE A 35 13.99 14.19 -0.78
CA PHE A 35 13.96 12.85 -0.21
C PHE A 35 14.98 11.95 -0.91
N PRO A 36 15.64 11.04 -0.18
CA PRO A 36 16.54 10.07 -0.79
C PRO A 36 15.82 9.20 -1.81
N PHE A 37 16.47 9.02 -2.97
CA PHE A 37 16.01 8.17 -4.07
C PHE A 37 17.12 7.20 -4.46
N ASN A 38 17.66 6.45 -3.50
CA ASN A 38 18.81 5.58 -3.71
C ASN A 38 18.40 4.10 -3.76
N LYS A 39 19.20 3.33 -4.48
CA LYS A 39 18.98 1.91 -4.76
C LYS A 39 19.33 1.02 -3.57
N THR A 40 20.26 1.45 -2.70
CA THR A 40 20.73 0.69 -1.55
C THR A 40 20.09 1.15 -0.24
N PHE A 41 20.14 0.26 0.76
CA PHE A 41 19.66 0.52 2.10
C PHE A 41 20.41 1.67 2.79
N GLU A 42 21.71 1.82 2.53
CA GLU A 42 22.58 2.85 3.10
C GLU A 42 22.45 4.22 2.43
N ASN A 43 21.45 4.41 1.59
CA ASN A 43 21.24 5.64 0.85
C ASN A 43 22.36 6.01 -0.13
N ILE A 44 23.12 5.02 -0.56
CA ILE A 44 24.21 5.14 -1.52
C ILE A 44 23.85 4.36 -2.78
N GLY A 45 24.04 4.94 -3.96
CA GLY A 45 23.83 4.27 -5.23
C GLY A 45 24.75 3.05 -5.39
N VAL A 46 24.32 2.08 -6.18
CA VAL A 46 25.12 0.89 -6.51
C VAL A 46 26.06 1.24 -7.67
N LYS A 47 27.36 0.90 -7.54
CA LYS A 47 28.31 1.08 -8.64
C LYS A 47 27.87 0.24 -9.83
N SER A 48 27.74 0.88 -11.00
CA SER A 48 27.44 0.22 -12.26
C SER A 48 28.69 0.03 -13.12
N GLU A 49 28.53 -0.69 -14.23
CA GLU A 49 29.59 -0.82 -15.23
C GLU A 49 29.99 0.52 -15.85
N SER A 50 29.06 1.48 -15.93
CA SER A 50 29.34 2.85 -16.40
C SER A 50 30.13 3.70 -15.40
N GLY A 51 30.42 3.20 -14.21
CA GLY A 51 31.25 3.85 -13.19
C GLY A 51 30.52 4.75 -12.21
N TYR A 52 29.29 5.20 -12.50
CA TYR A 52 28.52 6.03 -11.59
C TYR A 52 27.54 5.21 -10.75
N ARG A 53 27.53 5.43 -9.44
CA ARG A 53 26.59 4.75 -8.53
C ARG A 53 25.15 5.20 -8.77
N THR A 54 24.96 6.34 -9.41
CA THR A 54 23.65 6.96 -9.71
C THR A 54 23.13 6.61 -11.10
N SER A 55 23.86 5.81 -11.88
CA SER A 55 23.47 5.47 -13.27
C SER A 55 22.12 4.75 -13.38
N TYR A 56 21.69 4.03 -12.34
CA TYR A 56 20.38 3.38 -12.31
C TYR A 56 19.22 4.38 -12.57
N LEU A 57 19.43 5.68 -12.30
CA LEU A 57 18.40 6.68 -12.57
C LEU A 57 18.06 6.74 -14.06
N TRP A 58 19.06 6.79 -14.94
CA TRP A 58 18.82 6.83 -16.41
C TRP A 58 18.84 5.46 -17.05
N GLU A 59 19.56 4.48 -16.48
CA GLU A 59 19.64 3.12 -17.02
C GLU A 59 18.39 2.27 -16.69
N GLU A 60 17.71 2.53 -15.55
CA GLU A 60 16.57 1.75 -15.09
C GLU A 60 15.30 2.60 -14.92
N VAL A 61 15.37 3.71 -14.15
CA VAL A 61 14.18 4.45 -13.71
C VAL A 61 13.57 5.29 -14.82
N LEU A 62 14.40 6.04 -15.58
CA LEU A 62 13.96 6.94 -16.62
C LEU A 62 13.92 6.29 -18.01
N ARG A 63 14.11 4.98 -18.12
CA ARG A 63 13.85 4.26 -19.37
C ARG A 63 12.38 4.38 -19.74
N ARG A 64 12.10 4.35 -21.05
CA ARG A 64 10.75 4.56 -21.60
C ARG A 64 9.67 3.74 -20.88
N ASP A 65 9.83 2.42 -20.82
CA ASP A 65 8.80 1.54 -20.25
C ASP A 65 8.64 1.75 -18.74
N SER A 66 9.76 1.98 -18.05
CA SER A 66 9.77 2.30 -16.62
C SER A 66 9.12 3.66 -16.32
N LEU A 67 9.35 4.65 -17.18
CA LEU A 67 8.73 5.96 -17.05
C LEU A 67 7.22 5.89 -17.31
N LEU A 68 6.78 5.14 -18.31
CA LEU A 68 5.37 4.90 -18.57
C LEU A 68 4.68 4.18 -17.41
N ASP A 69 5.34 3.18 -16.84
CA ASP A 69 4.84 2.49 -15.64
C ASP A 69 4.74 3.42 -14.44
N LEU A 70 5.73 4.30 -14.21
CA LEU A 70 5.67 5.32 -13.17
C LEU A 70 4.47 6.26 -13.35
N LEU A 71 4.26 6.76 -14.56
CA LEU A 71 3.17 7.67 -14.88
C LEU A 71 1.81 7.01 -14.73
N GLN A 72 1.69 5.78 -15.16
CA GLN A 72 0.40 5.06 -15.17
C GLN A 72 0.03 4.47 -13.82
N ASN A 73 0.99 3.93 -13.09
CA ASN A 73 0.71 3.05 -11.96
C ASN A 73 1.14 3.60 -10.59
N PHE A 74 1.95 4.66 -10.55
CA PHE A 74 2.51 5.16 -9.28
C PHE A 74 2.22 6.63 -9.03
N MET A 75 2.17 7.45 -10.07
CA MET A 75 1.96 8.88 -9.87
C MET A 75 0.49 9.19 -9.65
N THR A 76 0.23 10.02 -8.64
CA THR A 76 -1.12 10.53 -8.36
C THR A 76 -1.04 11.91 -7.72
N VAL A 77 -2.12 12.67 -7.82
CA VAL A 77 -2.29 13.93 -7.10
C VAL A 77 -3.10 13.64 -5.85
N GLN A 78 -2.47 13.82 -4.70
CA GLN A 78 -3.14 13.75 -3.41
C GLN A 78 -3.77 15.11 -3.11
N VAL A 79 -5.07 15.09 -2.81
CA VAL A 79 -5.84 16.28 -2.44
C VAL A 79 -6.22 16.15 -0.97
N ASP A 80 -5.64 17.02 -0.14
CA ASP A 80 -5.96 17.09 1.29
C ASP A 80 -6.79 18.35 1.56
N SER A 81 -7.84 18.21 2.37
CA SER A 81 -8.70 19.29 2.81
C SER A 81 -8.61 19.43 4.32
N GLU A 82 -8.14 20.57 4.78
CA GLU A 82 -8.09 20.91 6.20
C GLU A 82 -9.03 22.06 6.53
N LYS A 83 -9.82 21.90 7.61
CA LYS A 83 -10.64 22.99 8.14
C LYS A 83 -9.81 23.83 9.11
N LYS A 84 -9.41 25.02 8.69
CA LYS A 84 -8.72 25.99 9.55
C LYS A 84 -9.68 27.06 10.07
N TYR A 85 -9.65 27.29 11.38
CA TYR A 85 -10.48 28.34 11.98
C TYR A 85 -9.93 29.72 11.60
N ASN A 86 -10.73 30.48 10.89
CA ASN A 86 -10.43 31.87 10.53
C ASN A 86 -11.01 32.81 11.59
N ALA A 87 -10.16 33.34 12.46
CA ALA A 87 -10.57 34.21 13.55
C ALA A 87 -11.21 35.51 13.08
N ALA A 88 -10.84 36.05 11.92
CA ALA A 88 -11.39 37.27 11.36
C ALA A 88 -12.83 37.06 10.86
N LYS A 89 -13.12 35.91 10.29
CA LYS A 89 -14.46 35.54 9.79
C LYS A 89 -15.31 34.80 10.83
N LYS A 90 -14.74 34.39 11.96
CA LYS A 90 -15.37 33.52 12.99
C LYS A 90 -15.98 32.25 12.39
N LYS A 91 -15.38 31.70 11.34
CA LYS A 91 -15.82 30.51 10.60
C LYS A 91 -14.63 29.62 10.29
N PHE A 92 -14.91 28.34 10.02
CA PHE A 92 -13.91 27.44 9.47
C PHE A 92 -13.85 27.65 7.96
N ASP A 93 -12.67 28.04 7.46
CA ASP A 93 -12.37 28.01 6.03
C ASP A 93 -11.79 26.64 5.70
N GLU A 94 -12.17 26.10 4.55
CA GLU A 94 -11.61 24.85 4.02
C GLU A 94 -10.40 25.22 3.16
N GLU A 95 -9.21 24.75 3.58
CA GLU A 95 -7.97 24.91 2.82
C GLU A 95 -7.70 23.60 2.08
N ILE A 96 -7.73 23.66 0.75
CA ILE A 96 -7.42 22.53 -0.11
C ILE A 96 -5.96 22.62 -0.50
N SER A 97 -5.20 21.56 -0.25
CA SER A 97 -3.82 21.42 -0.67
C SER A 97 -3.68 20.23 -1.61
N GLU A 98 -2.92 20.43 -2.69
CA GLU A 98 -2.63 19.39 -3.66
C GLU A 98 -1.14 19.04 -3.60
N ALA A 99 -0.83 17.76 -3.56
CA ALA A 99 0.52 17.25 -3.60
C ALA A 99 0.65 16.14 -4.64
N LEU A 100 1.61 16.28 -5.55
CA LEU A 100 1.95 15.20 -6.46
C LEU A 100 2.77 14.14 -5.70
N ILE A 101 2.26 12.93 -5.66
CA ILE A 101 2.93 11.78 -5.05
C ILE A 101 3.74 11.07 -6.12
N PHE A 102 5.02 10.87 -5.82
CA PHE A 102 5.96 10.12 -6.64
C PHE A 102 6.61 9.04 -5.76
N PRO A 103 6.74 7.79 -6.21
CA PRO A 103 7.27 6.71 -5.38
C PRO A 103 8.77 6.91 -5.12
N ARG A 104 9.21 6.63 -3.90
CA ARG A 104 10.63 6.47 -3.61
C ARG A 104 11.14 5.17 -4.22
N TYR A 105 12.45 5.08 -4.47
CA TYR A 105 13.03 3.91 -5.13
C TYR A 105 12.66 2.59 -4.44
N HIS A 106 12.77 2.53 -3.10
CA HIS A 106 12.47 1.32 -2.33
C HIS A 106 11.00 0.91 -2.40
N GLN A 107 10.07 1.88 -2.43
CA GLN A 107 8.63 1.62 -2.55
C GLN A 107 8.30 0.99 -3.90
N ARG A 108 8.75 1.63 -4.98
CA ARG A 108 8.59 1.12 -6.34
C ARG A 108 9.19 -0.29 -6.47
N ARG A 109 10.41 -0.48 -5.99
CA ARG A 109 11.09 -1.78 -6.03
C ARG A 109 10.33 -2.87 -5.27
N ALA A 110 9.77 -2.56 -4.09
CA ALA A 110 8.99 -3.51 -3.31
C ALA A 110 7.73 -3.94 -4.07
N VAL A 111 6.96 -2.98 -4.61
CA VAL A 111 5.76 -3.27 -5.39
C VAL A 111 6.08 -4.12 -6.62
N HIS A 112 7.10 -3.75 -7.41
CA HIS A 112 7.50 -4.53 -8.59
C HIS A 112 7.87 -5.97 -8.24
N ARG A 113 8.74 -6.15 -7.23
CA ARG A 113 9.18 -7.49 -6.82
C ARG A 113 8.02 -8.37 -6.38
N LEU A 114 7.08 -7.82 -5.64
CA LEU A 114 5.90 -8.56 -5.19
C LEU A 114 5.00 -8.93 -6.38
N VAL A 115 4.68 -7.96 -7.23
CA VAL A 115 3.82 -8.17 -8.40
C VAL A 115 4.44 -9.20 -9.35
N ASP A 116 5.73 -9.07 -9.67
CA ASP A 116 6.44 -9.99 -10.56
C ASP A 116 6.49 -11.42 -10.01
N ASP A 117 6.71 -11.58 -8.69
CA ASP A 117 6.77 -12.89 -8.06
C ASP A 117 5.37 -13.53 -7.97
N VAL A 118 4.37 -12.74 -7.60
CA VAL A 118 2.97 -13.19 -7.57
C VAL A 118 2.47 -13.57 -8.96
N GLN A 119 2.81 -12.80 -9.99
CA GLN A 119 2.43 -13.13 -11.37
C GLN A 119 3.01 -14.47 -11.82
N LYS A 120 4.27 -14.77 -11.43
CA LYS A 120 4.94 -16.04 -11.80
C LYS A 120 4.43 -17.23 -11.01
N LYS A 121 4.18 -17.05 -9.72
CA LYS A 121 3.86 -18.15 -8.79
C LYS A 121 2.35 -18.38 -8.61
N GLY A 122 1.54 -17.37 -8.88
CA GLY A 122 0.11 -17.41 -8.61
C GLY A 122 -0.24 -17.08 -7.14
N ALA A 123 -1.44 -17.46 -6.72
CA ALA A 123 -1.92 -17.33 -5.35
C ALA A 123 -1.32 -18.40 -4.41
N GLY A 124 -1.46 -18.22 -3.09
CA GLY A 124 -1.06 -19.20 -2.08
C GLY A 124 0.34 -19.00 -1.50
N HIS A 125 0.96 -17.83 -1.70
CA HIS A 125 2.28 -17.49 -1.17
C HIS A 125 2.22 -16.36 -0.16
N THR A 126 3.10 -16.41 0.85
CA THR A 126 3.23 -15.41 1.90
C THR A 126 4.48 -14.56 1.68
N TYR A 127 4.35 -13.25 1.89
CA TYR A 127 5.42 -12.27 1.73
C TYR A 127 5.53 -11.38 2.94
N LEU A 128 6.75 -11.08 3.38
CA LEU A 128 7.04 -10.11 4.42
C LEU A 128 7.77 -8.91 3.82
N VAL A 129 7.20 -7.71 4.02
CA VAL A 129 7.80 -6.44 3.58
C VAL A 129 8.14 -5.60 4.79
N GLN A 130 9.43 -5.45 5.06
CA GLN A 130 9.90 -4.64 6.16
C GLN A 130 10.26 -3.24 5.68
N HIS A 131 9.55 -2.25 6.19
CA HIS A 131 9.80 -0.83 5.96
C HIS A 131 10.02 -0.10 7.27
N SER A 132 10.96 0.85 7.29
CA SER A 132 11.17 1.73 8.44
C SER A 132 9.98 2.67 8.67
N ALA A 133 9.85 3.20 9.89
CA ALA A 133 8.85 4.23 10.19
C ALA A 133 9.09 5.47 9.29
N GLY A 134 8.01 6.09 8.81
CA GLY A 134 8.08 7.25 7.92
C GLY A 134 8.57 6.97 6.49
N SER A 135 8.75 5.71 6.11
CA SER A 135 9.15 5.33 4.74
C SER A 135 8.03 5.45 3.70
N GLY A 136 6.80 5.73 4.12
CA GLY A 136 5.62 5.80 3.25
C GLY A 136 4.97 4.44 2.98
N LYS A 137 4.90 3.57 3.99
CA LYS A 137 4.24 2.24 3.92
C LYS A 137 2.85 2.31 3.31
N SER A 138 2.03 3.27 3.72
CA SER A 138 0.64 3.42 3.25
C SER A 138 0.55 3.57 1.73
N ASN A 139 1.44 4.37 1.13
CA ASN A 139 1.48 4.50 -0.33
C ASN A 139 1.93 3.20 -1.00
N THR A 140 2.90 2.49 -0.41
CA THR A 140 3.33 1.17 -0.94
C THR A 140 2.17 0.18 -0.93
N ILE A 141 1.39 0.13 0.16
CA ILE A 141 0.19 -0.72 0.27
C ILE A 141 -0.84 -0.33 -0.78
N THR A 142 -1.09 0.96 -0.96
CA THR A 142 -2.03 1.48 -1.95
C THR A 142 -1.64 1.03 -3.37
N TRP A 143 -0.40 1.29 -3.78
CA TRP A 143 0.09 0.86 -5.10
C TRP A 143 0.03 -0.65 -5.29
N LEU A 144 0.40 -1.42 -4.25
CA LEU A 144 0.34 -2.87 -4.30
C LEU A 144 -1.09 -3.37 -4.47
N ALA A 145 -2.04 -2.82 -3.69
CA ALA A 145 -3.45 -3.19 -3.79
C ALA A 145 -4.02 -2.97 -5.20
N TYR A 146 -3.72 -1.81 -5.81
CA TYR A 146 -4.13 -1.52 -7.19
C TYR A 146 -3.48 -2.42 -8.21
N ARG A 147 -2.19 -2.68 -8.07
CA ARG A 147 -1.48 -3.57 -9.00
C ARG A 147 -2.01 -4.99 -8.94
N LEU A 148 -2.31 -5.49 -7.73
CA LEU A 148 -2.87 -6.84 -7.55
C LEU A 148 -4.32 -6.94 -8.00
N SER A 149 -5.14 -5.89 -7.87
CA SER A 149 -6.54 -5.91 -8.31
C SER A 149 -6.71 -6.04 -9.83
N ASN A 150 -5.69 -5.63 -10.58
CA ASN A 150 -5.63 -5.68 -12.05
C ASN A 150 -4.51 -6.59 -12.54
N LEU A 151 -4.08 -7.56 -11.74
CA LEU A 151 -3.01 -8.49 -12.11
C LEU A 151 -3.61 -9.72 -12.81
N TYR A 152 -3.14 -9.98 -14.02
CA TYR A 152 -3.43 -11.19 -14.79
C TYR A 152 -2.20 -12.10 -14.75
N GLN A 153 -2.40 -13.40 -14.63
CA GLN A 153 -1.29 -14.34 -14.63
C GLN A 153 -0.67 -14.47 -16.03
N HIS A 154 -1.54 -14.54 -17.04
CA HIS A 154 -1.16 -14.54 -18.46
C HIS A 154 -1.91 -13.43 -19.20
N ALA A 155 -1.35 -12.98 -20.31
CA ALA A 155 -1.95 -11.88 -21.10
C ALA A 155 -3.30 -12.26 -21.74
N GLU A 156 -3.54 -13.56 -21.91
CA GLU A 156 -4.75 -14.11 -22.54
C GLU A 156 -5.85 -14.45 -21.51
N ASP A 157 -5.57 -14.26 -20.20
CA ASP A 157 -6.56 -14.57 -19.16
C ASP A 157 -7.72 -13.56 -19.17
N ASP A 158 -8.94 -14.05 -19.18
CA ASP A 158 -10.15 -13.23 -19.11
C ASP A 158 -10.41 -12.64 -17.72
N ASN A 159 -9.83 -13.23 -16.68
CA ASN A 159 -10.05 -12.84 -15.29
C ASN A 159 -8.73 -12.48 -14.61
N ALA A 160 -8.79 -11.48 -13.74
CA ALA A 160 -7.66 -11.15 -12.88
C ALA A 160 -7.29 -12.32 -11.96
N LEU A 161 -6.03 -12.39 -11.54
CA LEU A 161 -5.52 -13.47 -10.69
C LEU A 161 -6.24 -13.54 -9.34
N PHE A 162 -6.67 -12.40 -8.81
CA PHE A 162 -7.41 -12.29 -7.54
C PHE A 162 -8.81 -11.74 -7.76
N ASP A 163 -9.79 -12.35 -7.13
CA ASP A 163 -11.18 -11.89 -7.13
C ASP A 163 -11.39 -10.66 -6.24
N SER A 164 -10.62 -10.53 -5.16
CA SER A 164 -10.65 -9.38 -4.28
C SER A 164 -9.31 -9.19 -3.54
N ILE A 165 -9.00 -7.94 -3.22
CA ILE A 165 -7.84 -7.55 -2.44
C ILE A 165 -8.33 -7.05 -1.08
N LEU A 166 -7.90 -7.69 -0.01
CA LEU A 166 -8.24 -7.32 1.36
C LEU A 166 -7.09 -6.52 1.98
N VAL A 167 -7.34 -5.27 2.34
CA VAL A 167 -6.38 -4.44 3.06
C VAL A 167 -6.80 -4.35 4.51
N VAL A 168 -6.01 -4.94 5.40
CA VAL A 168 -6.28 -5.06 6.83
C VAL A 168 -5.39 -4.10 7.61
N THR A 169 -6.00 -3.20 8.38
CA THR A 169 -5.29 -2.22 9.21
C THR A 169 -5.58 -2.46 10.69
N ASP A 170 -4.62 -2.12 11.56
CA ASP A 170 -4.80 -2.28 13.01
C ASP A 170 -5.75 -1.24 13.60
N ARG A 171 -5.66 0.03 13.16
CA ARG A 171 -6.38 1.14 13.78
C ARG A 171 -7.44 1.75 12.86
N ARG A 172 -8.59 2.13 13.45
CA ARG A 172 -9.68 2.79 12.73
C ARG A 172 -9.25 4.10 12.03
N VAL A 173 -8.40 4.90 12.68
CA VAL A 173 -7.88 6.16 12.11
C VAL A 173 -7.01 5.90 10.89
N LEU A 174 -6.14 4.88 10.95
CA LEU A 174 -5.32 4.45 9.80
C LEU A 174 -6.20 3.91 8.66
N ASN A 175 -7.30 3.27 8.99
CA ASN A 175 -8.29 2.82 8.01
C ASN A 175 -8.88 4.01 7.23
N GLU A 176 -9.26 5.10 7.87
CA GLU A 176 -9.80 6.29 7.19
C GLU A 176 -8.77 6.93 6.26
N GLN A 177 -7.53 7.08 6.73
CA GLN A 177 -6.43 7.63 5.93
C GLN A 177 -6.08 6.71 4.75
N MET A 178 -6.00 5.40 4.98
CA MET A 178 -5.77 4.41 3.93
C MET A 178 -6.88 4.44 2.88
N ARG A 179 -8.14 4.56 3.32
CA ARG A 179 -9.30 4.71 2.43
C ARG A 179 -9.21 5.94 1.55
N ALA A 180 -8.87 7.11 2.16
CA ALA A 180 -8.68 8.34 1.42
C ALA A 180 -7.58 8.17 0.36
N ASN A 181 -6.45 7.62 0.75
CA ASN A 181 -5.33 7.36 -0.18
C ASN A 181 -5.74 6.41 -1.31
N ILE A 182 -6.37 5.28 -0.98
CA ILE A 182 -6.78 4.31 -1.99
C ILE A 182 -7.84 4.91 -2.90
N ARG A 183 -8.83 5.62 -2.41
CA ARG A 183 -9.87 6.26 -3.25
C ARG A 183 -9.33 7.30 -4.21
N GLN A 184 -8.27 8.02 -3.84
CA GLN A 184 -7.65 9.01 -4.72
C GLN A 184 -6.96 8.37 -5.94
N PHE A 185 -6.60 7.09 -5.85
CA PHE A 185 -6.06 6.33 -6.97
C PHE A 185 -7.18 5.71 -7.85
N SER A 186 -8.38 5.49 -7.30
CA SER A 186 -9.46 4.89 -8.06
C SER A 186 -10.07 5.88 -9.03
N THR A 187 -10.03 5.56 -10.31
CA THR A 187 -10.71 6.30 -11.37
C THR A 187 -12.14 5.81 -11.60
N VAL A 188 -12.51 4.69 -10.96
CA VAL A 188 -13.82 4.03 -11.13
C VAL A 188 -14.58 4.02 -9.80
N ASP A 189 -15.74 4.62 -9.80
CA ASP A 189 -16.64 4.60 -8.64
C ASP A 189 -17.04 3.15 -8.31
N GLY A 190 -16.87 2.77 -7.03
CA GLY A 190 -17.29 1.48 -6.53
C GLY A 190 -16.21 0.38 -6.50
N GLU A 191 -14.96 0.66 -6.89
CA GLU A 191 -13.84 -0.29 -6.77
C GLU A 191 -13.36 -0.49 -5.33
N VAL A 192 -13.55 0.52 -4.46
CA VAL A 192 -13.05 0.52 -3.09
C VAL A 192 -14.19 0.44 -2.10
N TYR A 193 -14.29 -0.67 -1.38
CA TYR A 193 -15.23 -0.87 -0.28
C TYR A 193 -14.52 -0.76 1.05
N ALA A 194 -15.18 -0.10 1.97
CA ALA A 194 -14.67 -0.04 3.32
C ALA A 194 -15.75 -0.48 4.31
N ILE A 195 -15.38 -1.40 5.17
CA ILE A 195 -16.26 -2.07 6.10
C ILE A 195 -15.96 -1.61 7.51
N GLY A 196 -16.99 -1.37 8.30
CA GLY A 196 -16.87 -1.11 9.74
C GLY A 196 -17.08 0.32 10.18
N GLN A 197 -17.58 1.23 9.34
CA GLN A 197 -17.91 2.59 9.75
C GLN A 197 -19.21 3.12 9.12
N GLY A 198 -20.18 3.40 9.97
CA GLY A 198 -21.31 4.26 9.78
C GLY A 198 -21.88 4.60 11.16
N LYS A 199 -21.96 5.90 11.51
CA LYS A 199 -22.74 6.31 12.69
C LYS A 199 -24.18 5.83 12.45
N GLY A 200 -24.63 4.80 13.17
CA GLY A 200 -26.01 4.33 13.15
C GLY A 200 -26.29 2.99 12.46
N VAL A 201 -25.29 2.23 12.03
CA VAL A 201 -25.50 0.88 11.45
C VAL A 201 -24.96 -0.18 12.40
N GLU A 202 -25.65 -0.38 13.49
CA GLU A 202 -25.54 -1.60 14.30
C GLU A 202 -26.40 -2.67 13.61
N GLY A 203 -25.78 -3.71 13.07
CA GLY A 203 -26.47 -4.93 12.65
C GLY A 203 -26.24 -5.45 11.24
N HIS A 204 -25.56 -4.73 10.33
CA HIS A 204 -25.41 -5.19 8.94
C HIS A 204 -23.98 -5.39 8.45
N LYS A 205 -22.97 -5.37 9.33
CA LYS A 205 -21.55 -5.41 8.94
C LYS A 205 -21.17 -6.68 8.20
N SER A 206 -21.63 -7.85 8.64
CA SER A 206 -21.34 -9.13 8.01
C SER A 206 -22.10 -9.31 6.68
N THR A 207 -23.35 -8.81 6.61
CA THR A 207 -24.15 -8.85 5.38
C THR A 207 -23.58 -7.90 4.31
N ASP A 208 -23.14 -6.72 4.72
CA ASP A 208 -22.51 -5.75 3.82
C ASP A 208 -21.19 -6.29 3.27
N LEU A 209 -20.39 -6.97 4.11
CA LEU A 209 -19.18 -7.64 3.70
C LEU A 209 -19.46 -8.77 2.71
N LYS A 210 -20.41 -9.62 3.04
CA LYS A 210 -20.82 -10.73 2.16
C LYS A 210 -21.27 -10.20 0.80
N ASN A 211 -22.12 -9.17 0.80
CA ASN A 211 -22.59 -8.52 -0.43
C ASN A 211 -21.43 -7.85 -1.20
N ALA A 212 -20.48 -7.23 -0.50
CA ALA A 212 -19.31 -6.63 -1.13
C ALA A 212 -18.43 -7.69 -1.79
N ILE A 213 -18.16 -8.80 -1.12
CA ILE A 213 -17.40 -9.92 -1.67
C ILE A 213 -18.16 -10.60 -2.80
N GLU A 214 -19.46 -10.85 -2.64
CA GLU A 214 -20.29 -11.52 -3.64
C GLU A 214 -20.37 -10.75 -4.97
N LYS A 215 -20.50 -9.42 -4.89
CA LYS A 215 -20.65 -8.54 -6.05
C LYS A 215 -19.33 -8.10 -6.67
N SER A 216 -18.22 -8.33 -6.00
CA SER A 216 -16.97 -7.67 -6.34
C SER A 216 -15.89 -8.59 -6.89
N LYS A 217 -15.86 -8.75 -8.20
CA LYS A 217 -14.66 -9.23 -8.89
C LYS A 217 -13.66 -8.05 -8.96
N GLY A 218 -12.44 -8.27 -8.49
CA GLY A 218 -11.33 -7.32 -8.62
C GLY A 218 -11.42 -6.08 -7.73
N ARG A 219 -12.24 -6.07 -6.66
CA ARG A 219 -12.39 -4.91 -5.78
C ARG A 219 -11.47 -4.91 -4.58
N ILE A 220 -11.07 -3.73 -4.14
CA ILE A 220 -10.26 -3.52 -2.96
C ILE A 220 -11.18 -3.32 -1.76
N ILE A 221 -11.05 -4.17 -0.75
CA ILE A 221 -11.83 -4.13 0.49
C ILE A 221 -10.91 -3.73 1.63
N ILE A 222 -11.24 -2.62 2.30
CA ILE A 222 -10.45 -2.10 3.41
C ILE A 222 -11.20 -2.36 4.71
N THR A 223 -10.49 -2.95 5.68
CA THR A 223 -11.07 -3.38 6.95
C THR A 223 -10.07 -3.25 8.09
N THR A 224 -10.52 -3.52 9.31
CA THR A 224 -9.65 -3.59 10.50
C THR A 224 -9.50 -5.02 10.98
N VAL A 225 -8.40 -5.29 11.73
CA VAL A 225 -8.13 -6.62 12.31
C VAL A 225 -9.31 -7.13 13.14
N GLN A 226 -10.03 -6.24 13.83
CA GLN A 226 -11.19 -6.61 14.66
C GLN A 226 -12.39 -7.15 13.84
N MET A 227 -12.44 -6.83 12.55
CA MET A 227 -13.48 -7.33 11.63
C MET A 227 -13.10 -8.66 10.97
N PHE A 228 -11.90 -9.16 11.25
CA PHE A 228 -11.35 -10.31 10.55
C PHE A 228 -12.13 -11.62 10.78
N PRO A 229 -12.64 -11.93 11.99
CA PRO A 229 -13.46 -13.11 12.20
C PRO A 229 -14.68 -13.17 11.24
N GLU A 230 -15.37 -12.03 11.10
CA GLU A 230 -16.53 -11.91 10.19
C GLU A 230 -16.13 -12.05 8.72
N ILE A 231 -14.91 -11.59 8.37
CA ILE A 231 -14.32 -11.75 7.03
C ILE A 231 -14.01 -13.22 6.76
N ALA A 232 -13.41 -13.89 7.72
CA ALA A 232 -13.04 -15.30 7.64
C ALA A 232 -14.26 -16.18 7.37
N ASP A 233 -15.31 -15.96 8.15
CA ASP A 233 -16.59 -16.66 7.95
C ASP A 233 -17.16 -16.37 6.56
N THR A 234 -17.07 -15.13 6.09
CA THR A 234 -17.59 -14.75 4.77
C THR A 234 -16.76 -15.36 3.63
N ILE A 235 -15.43 -15.39 3.74
CA ILE A 235 -14.54 -16.02 2.75
C ILE A 235 -14.83 -17.51 2.63
N SER A 236 -15.14 -18.19 3.75
CA SER A 236 -15.47 -19.62 3.74
C SER A 236 -16.70 -19.98 2.91
N PHE A 237 -17.60 -19.02 2.64
CA PHE A 237 -18.72 -19.21 1.73
C PHE A 237 -18.34 -19.19 0.24
N PHE A 238 -17.14 -18.73 -0.09
CA PHE A 238 -16.67 -18.61 -1.48
C PHE A 238 -15.30 -19.29 -1.65
N PRO A 239 -15.23 -20.64 -1.51
CA PRO A 239 -13.96 -21.38 -1.49
C PRO A 239 -13.20 -21.32 -2.83
N ASP A 240 -13.91 -21.12 -3.93
CA ASP A 240 -13.31 -21.09 -5.28
C ASP A 240 -12.70 -19.73 -5.63
N ARG A 241 -12.85 -18.71 -4.75
CA ARG A 241 -12.31 -17.38 -5.00
C ARG A 241 -10.90 -17.22 -4.46
N LYS A 242 -10.09 -16.47 -5.20
CA LYS A 242 -8.71 -16.13 -4.82
C LYS A 242 -8.65 -14.73 -4.22
N TYR A 243 -8.06 -14.64 -3.04
CA TYR A 243 -7.91 -13.39 -2.31
C TYR A 243 -6.43 -13.05 -2.17
N ALA A 244 -6.08 -11.76 -2.31
CA ALA A 244 -4.82 -11.25 -1.82
C ALA A 244 -5.08 -10.46 -0.53
N VAL A 245 -4.32 -10.76 0.54
CA VAL A 245 -4.49 -10.10 1.84
C VAL A 245 -3.23 -9.28 2.14
N ILE A 246 -3.41 -7.99 2.35
CA ILE A 246 -2.33 -7.06 2.70
C ILE A 246 -2.58 -6.60 4.14
N ILE A 247 -1.66 -6.92 5.04
CA ILE A 247 -1.78 -6.59 6.46
C ILE A 247 -0.78 -5.49 6.79
N ASP A 248 -1.30 -4.34 7.24
CA ASP A 248 -0.47 -3.26 7.76
C ASP A 248 -0.16 -3.50 9.24
N GLU A 249 1.05 -3.12 9.67
CA GLU A 249 1.54 -3.29 11.05
C GLU A 249 1.44 -4.75 11.55
N ALA A 250 1.90 -5.70 10.72
CA ALA A 250 1.82 -7.15 11.00
C ALA A 250 2.44 -7.55 12.35
N HIS A 251 3.37 -6.75 12.90
CA HIS A 251 3.99 -6.97 14.20
C HIS A 251 3.05 -6.70 15.39
N SER A 252 2.11 -5.76 15.28
CA SER A 252 1.16 -5.44 16.35
C SER A 252 0.04 -6.46 16.43
N SER A 253 -0.20 -7.19 15.36
CA SER A 253 -1.23 -8.22 15.27
C SER A 253 -0.75 -9.62 15.72
N GLN A 254 0.52 -9.79 16.09
CA GLN A 254 1.10 -11.11 16.41
C GLN A 254 0.64 -11.68 17.77
N SER A 255 0.08 -10.87 18.67
CA SER A 255 -0.41 -11.33 19.98
C SER A 255 -1.92 -11.20 20.06
N GLY A 256 -2.65 -12.31 20.05
CA GLY A 256 -4.08 -12.34 20.37
C GLY A 256 -4.93 -13.31 19.54
N GLU A 257 -6.11 -13.61 20.06
CA GLU A 257 -7.15 -14.46 19.49
C GLU A 257 -7.49 -14.11 18.01
N ASN A 258 -7.52 -12.80 17.70
CA ASN A 258 -7.84 -12.31 16.36
C ASN A 258 -6.81 -12.73 15.30
N ASN A 259 -5.53 -12.82 15.68
CA ASN A 259 -4.48 -13.25 14.78
C ASN A 259 -4.54 -14.76 14.51
N ARG A 260 -4.84 -15.53 15.56
CA ARG A 260 -5.03 -16.99 15.43
C ARG A 260 -6.21 -17.30 14.50
N GLN A 261 -7.30 -16.57 14.63
CA GLN A 261 -8.46 -16.71 13.74
C GLN A 261 -8.14 -16.28 12.32
N MET A 262 -7.35 -15.21 12.14
CA MET A 262 -6.90 -14.76 10.83
C MET A 262 -6.05 -15.82 10.11
N ARG A 263 -5.06 -16.40 10.78
CA ARG A 263 -4.22 -17.48 10.23
C ARG A 263 -5.04 -18.70 9.86
N LYS A 264 -5.95 -19.11 10.75
CA LYS A 264 -6.85 -20.25 10.53
C LYS A 264 -7.77 -20.02 9.31
N ALA A 265 -8.30 -18.81 9.15
CA ALA A 265 -9.17 -18.46 8.03
C ALA A 265 -8.46 -18.42 6.67
N LEU A 266 -7.18 -18.02 6.69
CA LEU A 266 -6.36 -17.95 5.47
C LEU A 266 -5.77 -19.31 5.08
N SER A 267 -6.11 -20.40 5.79
CA SER A 267 -5.61 -21.77 5.54
C SER A 267 -4.09 -21.86 5.43
N LEU A 268 -3.39 -21.02 6.21
CA LEU A 268 -1.93 -21.06 6.27
C LEU A 268 -1.53 -22.31 7.07
N GLU A 269 -1.39 -23.47 6.41
CA GLU A 269 -1.01 -24.74 7.02
C GLU A 269 0.33 -24.68 7.78
N GLU A 270 1.20 -23.72 7.45
CA GLU A 270 2.45 -23.46 8.19
C GLU A 270 2.22 -22.82 9.57
N ALA A 271 1.04 -22.29 9.86
CA ALA A 271 0.71 -21.68 11.13
C ALA A 271 0.64 -22.70 12.29
N THR A 272 0.36 -23.96 12.00
CA THR A 272 0.20 -24.99 13.04
C THR A 272 1.50 -25.44 13.70
N GLN A 273 2.63 -25.36 13.01
CA GLN A 273 3.93 -25.71 13.63
C GLN A 273 4.48 -24.56 14.49
N GLN A 274 4.32 -23.32 14.03
CA GLN A 274 4.79 -22.15 14.76
C GLN A 274 3.91 -21.81 15.97
N ASP A 275 2.59 -22.07 15.89
CA ASP A 275 1.66 -21.92 17.03
C ASP A 275 1.94 -22.97 18.13
N ALA A 276 2.41 -24.18 17.79
CA ALA A 276 2.82 -25.20 18.76
C ALA A 276 4.15 -24.85 19.46
N GLU A 277 5.07 -24.22 18.74
CA GLU A 277 6.35 -23.72 19.30
C GLU A 277 6.13 -22.49 20.20
N ASP A 278 5.24 -21.56 19.82
CA ASP A 278 4.89 -20.38 20.62
C ASP A 278 4.06 -20.75 21.87
N GLU A 279 3.19 -21.76 21.83
CA GLU A 279 2.50 -22.31 23.02
C GLU A 279 3.49 -22.99 23.98
N ALA A 280 4.46 -23.73 23.47
CA ALA A 280 5.49 -24.37 24.28
C ALA A 280 6.41 -23.35 24.97
N ALA A 281 6.78 -22.27 24.27
CA ALA A 281 7.59 -21.18 24.82
C ALA A 281 6.85 -20.37 25.90
N ASN A 282 5.55 -20.09 25.70
CA ASN A 282 4.72 -19.38 26.69
C ASN A 282 4.41 -20.22 27.94
N ASP A 283 4.36 -21.54 27.83
CA ASP A 283 4.18 -22.43 29.00
C ASP A 283 5.48 -22.63 29.82
N GLU A 284 6.63 -22.43 29.18
CA GLU A 284 7.90 -22.39 29.91
C GLU A 284 8.11 -21.06 30.64
N GLU A 285 7.73 -19.92 30.11
CA GLU A 285 7.79 -18.62 30.81
C GLU A 285 6.82 -18.50 31.98
N LYS A 286 5.71 -19.22 31.96
CA LYS A 286 4.75 -19.25 33.10
C LYS A 286 5.15 -20.18 34.25
N LYS A 287 6.18 -20.99 34.05
CA LYS A 287 6.71 -21.93 35.05
C LYS A 287 7.97 -21.44 35.77
N LEU A 288 8.50 -20.27 35.38
CA LEU A 288 9.58 -19.54 36.04
C LEU A 288 9.02 -18.38 36.88
#